data_b629a9a7632a9c67ab3bc03c06494a59
#
_entry.id   b629a9a7632a9c67ab3bc03c06494a59
#
_cell.length_a   1.000
_cell.length_b   1.000
_cell.length_c   1.000
_cell.angle_alpha   90.00
_cell.angle_beta   90.00
_cell.angle_gamma   90.00
#
_symmetry.space_group_name_H-M   'P 1'
#
loop_
_entity.id
_entity.type
_entity.pdbx_description
1 polymer ?
#
loop_
_entity_poly.entity_id
_entity_poly.type
_entity_poly.pdbx_seq_one_letter_code
_entity_poly.pdbx_strand_id
1 'polypeptide(L)'
;LADFPYEKFKAYAVSRKITAYYDYLKSLFSDIGNEQSGGMALANYDSDTAGIFERIGVDVFQNEELIRSCTADFIDWCNGTHTRMGQTSYYVTLNIGLAKTEAARKICFILLDEFEKSGDLVYKPNIVFKVCGGVNRHETDQNFDLYKKSLLCTAKKMIPTYLLCDSAPNKNV
;
A
#
# COMPACT_ATOMS: atom_id res chain seq x y z
N LEU A 1 3.26 -10.72 -5.34
CA LEU A 1 3.14 -11.45 -4.05
C LEU A 1 2.74 -12.93 -4.19
N ALA A 2 2.74 -13.47 -5.44
CA ALA A 2 2.34 -14.86 -5.70
C ALA A 2 3.18 -15.89 -4.89
N ASP A 3 4.46 -15.63 -4.72
CA ASP A 3 5.43 -16.53 -4.04
C ASP A 3 5.64 -16.18 -2.57
N PHE A 4 4.64 -15.57 -1.92
CA PHE A 4 4.74 -15.24 -0.50
C PHE A 4 4.86 -16.50 0.35
N PRO A 5 5.84 -16.60 1.28
CA PRO A 5 6.15 -17.83 2.02
C PRO A 5 5.19 -18.07 3.21
N TYR A 6 3.92 -18.33 2.94
CA TYR A 6 2.83 -18.45 3.93
C TYR A 6 3.16 -19.36 5.10
N GLU A 7 3.72 -20.55 4.85
CA GLU A 7 3.96 -21.54 5.90
C GLU A 7 4.98 -21.06 6.94
N LYS A 8 6.00 -20.34 6.49
CA LYS A 8 6.98 -19.71 7.40
C LYS A 8 6.31 -18.67 8.30
N PHE A 9 5.41 -17.86 7.75
CA PHE A 9 4.76 -16.77 8.48
C PHE A 9 3.68 -17.29 9.45
N LYS A 10 2.98 -18.36 9.13
CA LYS A 10 1.98 -18.97 10.02
C LYS A 10 2.56 -19.37 11.37
N ALA A 11 3.82 -19.77 11.42
CA ALA A 11 4.51 -20.19 12.65
C ALA A 11 4.86 -19.04 13.60
N TYR A 12 4.81 -17.78 13.15
CA TYR A 12 5.19 -16.65 13.98
C TYR A 12 4.05 -16.21 14.92
N ALA A 13 4.41 -15.54 16.03
CA ALA A 13 3.44 -14.77 16.83
C ALA A 13 2.83 -13.64 15.97
N VAL A 14 1.61 -13.20 16.27
CA VAL A 14 0.86 -12.23 15.45
C VAL A 14 1.66 -10.95 15.20
N SER A 15 2.27 -10.38 16.25
CA SER A 15 3.10 -9.18 16.11
C SER A 15 4.28 -9.41 15.15
N ARG A 16 4.93 -10.58 15.24
CA ARG A 16 6.04 -10.93 14.34
C ARG A 16 5.58 -11.19 12.91
N LYS A 17 4.36 -11.69 12.70
CA LYS A 17 3.77 -11.83 11.36
C LYS A 17 3.68 -10.48 10.66
N ILE A 18 3.19 -9.46 11.38
CA ILE A 18 3.02 -8.10 10.84
C ILE A 18 4.38 -7.48 10.52
N THR A 19 5.31 -7.43 11.47
CA THR A 19 6.63 -6.83 11.23
C THR A 19 7.38 -7.56 10.12
N ALA A 20 7.36 -8.90 10.11
CA ALA A 20 8.01 -9.70 9.07
C ALA A 20 7.39 -9.50 7.68
N TYR A 21 6.09 -9.21 7.58
CA TYR A 21 5.47 -8.86 6.31
C TYR A 21 6.07 -7.57 5.73
N TYR A 22 6.20 -6.51 6.53
CA TYR A 22 6.80 -5.25 6.07
C TYR A 22 8.30 -5.41 5.77
N ASP A 23 9.03 -6.21 6.56
CA ASP A 23 10.43 -6.57 6.27
C ASP A 23 10.54 -7.32 4.93
N TYR A 24 9.60 -8.23 4.64
CA TYR A 24 9.52 -8.93 3.36
C TYR A 24 9.27 -7.95 2.20
N LEU A 25 8.37 -6.99 2.34
CA LEU A 25 8.14 -5.96 1.31
C LEU A 25 9.41 -5.14 1.05
N LYS A 26 10.08 -4.70 2.12
CA LYS A 26 11.35 -3.93 2.01
C LYS A 26 12.41 -4.74 1.27
N SER A 27 12.57 -6.02 1.62
CA SER A 27 13.51 -6.94 0.95
C SER A 27 13.16 -7.12 -0.52
N LEU A 28 11.89 -7.42 -0.82
CA LEU A 28 11.40 -7.60 -2.19
C LEU A 28 11.69 -6.38 -3.08
N PHE A 29 11.39 -5.18 -2.59
CA PHE A 29 11.67 -3.96 -3.33
C PHE A 29 13.16 -3.67 -3.45
N SER A 30 13.97 -4.02 -2.45
CA SER A 30 15.44 -3.89 -2.52
C SER A 30 16.03 -4.83 -3.56
N ASP A 31 15.64 -6.10 -3.55
CA ASP A 31 16.17 -7.11 -4.44
C ASP A 31 15.85 -6.78 -5.91
N ILE A 32 14.55 -6.55 -6.20
CA ILE A 32 14.11 -6.18 -7.55
C ILE A 32 14.72 -4.84 -7.99
N GLY A 33 14.73 -3.83 -7.12
CA GLY A 33 15.22 -2.49 -7.43
C GLY A 33 16.70 -2.41 -7.72
N ASN A 34 17.50 -3.38 -7.24
CA ASN A 34 18.91 -3.48 -7.57
C ASN A 34 19.16 -4.13 -8.95
N GLU A 35 18.21 -4.93 -9.42
CA GLU A 35 18.34 -5.68 -10.68
C GLU A 35 17.75 -4.94 -11.89
N GLN A 36 16.83 -3.99 -11.67
CA GLN A 36 16.18 -3.25 -12.75
C GLN A 36 16.38 -1.73 -12.64
N SER A 37 16.26 -1.03 -13.77
CA SER A 37 16.40 0.43 -13.84
C SER A 37 15.07 1.18 -13.66
N GLY A 38 13.93 0.49 -13.72
CA GLY A 38 12.60 1.07 -13.64
C GLY A 38 11.98 1.03 -12.25
N GLY A 39 10.79 1.62 -12.12
CA GLY A 39 9.99 1.56 -10.92
C GLY A 39 9.31 0.20 -10.74
N MET A 40 8.89 -0.07 -9.53
CA MET A 40 8.17 -1.28 -9.15
C MET A 40 6.80 -0.91 -8.59
N ALA A 41 5.78 -1.70 -8.91
CA ALA A 41 4.43 -1.44 -8.45
C ALA A 41 3.78 -2.69 -7.84
N LEU A 42 3.06 -2.51 -6.72
CA LEU A 42 2.05 -3.45 -6.25
C LEU A 42 0.70 -3.03 -6.80
N ALA A 43 0.12 -3.85 -7.66
CA ALA A 43 -1.08 -3.52 -8.42
C ALA A 43 -2.34 -3.35 -7.55
N ASN A 44 -2.42 -4.03 -6.40
CA ASN A 44 -3.56 -4.00 -5.48
C ASN A 44 -3.06 -4.13 -4.03
N TYR A 45 -2.24 -3.18 -3.60
CA TYR A 45 -1.57 -3.25 -2.29
C TYR A 45 -2.55 -3.48 -1.13
N ASP A 46 -3.67 -2.79 -1.09
CA ASP A 46 -4.69 -2.90 -0.05
C ASP A 46 -5.29 -4.32 0.01
N SER A 47 -5.71 -4.85 -1.12
CA SER A 47 -6.34 -6.16 -1.22
C SER A 47 -5.34 -7.31 -1.03
N ASP A 48 -4.14 -7.18 -1.59
CA ASP A 48 -3.08 -8.18 -1.45
C ASP A 48 -2.59 -8.28 -0.01
N THR A 49 -2.38 -7.14 0.66
CA THR A 49 -1.97 -7.09 2.07
C THR A 49 -3.02 -7.72 2.98
N ALA A 50 -4.29 -7.34 2.80
CA ALA A 50 -5.40 -7.90 3.59
C ALA A 50 -5.54 -9.42 3.36
N GLY A 51 -5.44 -9.88 2.12
CA GLY A 51 -5.50 -11.31 1.78
C GLY A 51 -4.33 -12.12 2.35
N ILE A 52 -3.12 -11.54 2.40
CA ILE A 52 -1.98 -12.18 3.06
C ILE A 52 -2.21 -12.26 4.57
N PHE A 53 -2.64 -11.16 5.20
CA PHE A 53 -2.91 -11.12 6.63
C PHE A 53 -3.98 -12.14 7.04
N GLU A 54 -5.07 -12.24 6.30
CA GLU A 54 -6.10 -13.26 6.51
C GLU A 54 -5.50 -14.67 6.47
N ARG A 55 -4.73 -14.99 5.44
CA ARG A 55 -4.12 -16.33 5.25
C ARG A 55 -3.12 -16.73 6.35
N ILE A 56 -2.41 -15.75 6.92
CA ILE A 56 -1.47 -16.01 8.03
C ILE A 56 -2.11 -15.83 9.40
N GLY A 57 -3.42 -15.56 9.47
CA GLY A 57 -4.17 -15.42 10.71
C GLY A 57 -3.86 -14.14 11.48
N VAL A 58 -3.80 -13.00 10.77
CA VAL A 58 -3.69 -11.65 11.35
C VAL A 58 -5.03 -10.94 11.16
N ASP A 59 -5.67 -10.55 12.25
CA ASP A 59 -6.84 -9.69 12.25
C ASP A 59 -6.39 -8.22 12.15
N VAL A 60 -6.78 -7.55 11.07
CA VAL A 60 -6.39 -6.17 10.78
C VAL A 60 -6.95 -5.19 11.82
N PHE A 61 -8.16 -5.43 12.31
CA PHE A 61 -8.84 -4.52 13.26
C PHE A 61 -8.26 -4.64 14.68
N GLN A 62 -7.95 -5.86 15.10
CA GLN A 62 -7.34 -6.09 16.41
C GLN A 62 -5.88 -5.62 16.50
N ASN A 63 -5.20 -5.53 15.36
CA ASN A 63 -3.78 -5.18 15.31
C ASN A 63 -3.54 -3.83 14.59
N GLU A 64 -4.56 -2.96 14.51
CA GLU A 64 -4.50 -1.70 13.77
C GLU A 64 -3.29 -0.84 14.14
N GLU A 65 -3.03 -0.64 15.42
CA GLU A 65 -1.94 0.23 15.89
C GLU A 65 -0.56 -0.25 15.41
N LEU A 66 -0.31 -1.56 15.49
CA LEU A 66 0.95 -2.13 15.00
C LEU A 66 1.05 -2.03 13.47
N ILE A 67 -0.04 -2.26 12.75
CA ILE A 67 -0.09 -2.12 11.29
C ILE A 67 0.16 -0.67 10.89
N ARG A 68 -0.39 0.31 11.60
CA ARG A 68 -0.12 1.74 11.40
C ARG A 68 1.36 2.06 11.59
N SER A 69 1.94 1.63 12.71
CA SER A 69 3.36 1.84 13.00
C SER A 69 4.25 1.25 11.91
N CYS A 70 4.00 0.00 11.50
CA CYS A 70 4.77 -0.64 10.42
C CYS A 70 4.54 0.03 9.05
N THR A 71 3.34 0.59 8.80
CA THR A 71 3.06 1.36 7.57
C THR A 71 3.85 2.67 7.57
N ALA A 72 3.88 3.39 8.67
CA ALA A 72 4.68 4.62 8.83
C ALA A 72 6.18 4.32 8.61
N ASP A 73 6.71 3.28 9.27
CA ASP A 73 8.09 2.82 9.08
C ASP A 73 8.40 2.43 7.63
N PHE A 74 7.43 1.85 6.92
CA PHE A 74 7.59 1.52 5.50
C PHE A 74 7.62 2.77 4.61
N ILE A 75 6.78 3.77 4.91
CA ILE A 75 6.80 5.07 4.23
C ILE A 75 8.16 5.74 4.44
N ASP A 76 8.66 5.78 5.66
CA ASP A 76 9.97 6.35 5.98
C ASP A 76 11.10 5.58 5.29
N TRP A 77 11.03 4.26 5.24
CA TRP A 77 11.98 3.44 4.49
C TRP A 77 12.00 3.79 3.00
N CYS A 78 10.84 3.99 2.36
CA CYS A 78 10.76 4.39 0.96
C CYS A 78 11.46 5.74 0.68
N ASN A 79 11.52 6.63 1.66
CA ASN A 79 12.15 7.94 1.53
C ASN A 79 13.64 7.95 1.93
N GLY A 80 14.05 7.08 2.84
CA GLY A 80 15.41 7.05 3.39
C GLY A 80 16.36 6.06 2.74
N THR A 81 15.84 5.02 2.06
CA THR A 81 16.67 3.93 1.52
C THR A 81 17.12 4.23 0.09
N HIS A 82 18.39 3.96 -0.18
CA HIS A 82 19.00 4.22 -1.47
C HIS A 82 19.54 2.95 -2.12
N THR A 83 19.50 2.89 -3.46
CA THR A 83 20.08 1.83 -4.27
C THR A 83 21.50 2.20 -4.72
N ARG A 84 22.23 1.24 -5.28
CA ARG A 84 23.43 1.47 -6.09
C ARG A 84 24.37 2.51 -5.48
N MET A 85 24.98 2.18 -4.36
CA MET A 85 25.94 3.03 -3.65
C MET A 85 25.36 4.36 -3.12
N GLY A 86 24.05 4.39 -2.85
CA GLY A 86 23.39 5.55 -2.27
C GLY A 86 23.04 6.67 -3.26
N GLN A 87 23.12 6.41 -4.55
CA GLN A 87 22.88 7.46 -5.58
C GLN A 87 21.39 7.68 -5.89
N THR A 88 20.55 6.66 -5.74
CA THR A 88 19.12 6.75 -6.05
C THR A 88 18.27 5.99 -5.01
N SER A 89 17.10 6.50 -4.67
CA SER A 89 16.14 5.78 -3.86
C SER A 89 15.27 4.86 -4.72
N TYR A 90 14.73 3.79 -4.12
CA TYR A 90 13.80 2.88 -4.79
C TYR A 90 12.56 3.60 -5.28
N TYR A 91 12.12 3.29 -6.49
CA TYR A 91 10.90 3.83 -7.08
C TYR A 91 9.76 2.85 -6.84
N VAL A 92 9.09 3.00 -5.70
CA VAL A 92 7.99 2.14 -5.25
C VAL A 92 6.66 2.80 -5.55
N THR A 93 5.75 2.08 -6.19
CA THR A 93 4.36 2.50 -6.43
C THR A 93 3.40 1.52 -5.75
N LEU A 94 2.44 2.05 -5.02
CA LEU A 94 1.36 1.29 -4.39
C LEU A 94 0.03 1.69 -5.02
N ASN A 95 -0.63 0.76 -5.71
CA ASN A 95 -1.96 0.98 -6.26
C ASN A 95 -3.01 0.49 -5.25
N ILE A 96 -4.03 1.31 -4.99
CA ILE A 96 -5.08 1.09 -3.99
C ILE A 96 -6.44 1.57 -4.51
N GLY A 97 -7.51 1.36 -3.74
CA GLY A 97 -8.81 2.00 -3.96
C GLY A 97 -9.93 1.05 -4.40
N LEU A 98 -9.62 -0.14 -4.90
CA LEU A 98 -10.61 -1.14 -5.33
C LEU A 98 -10.84 -2.24 -4.29
N ALA A 99 -10.58 -1.96 -3.02
CA ALA A 99 -10.78 -2.88 -1.90
C ALA A 99 -12.23 -3.37 -1.82
N LYS A 100 -12.44 -4.69 -1.70
CA LYS A 100 -13.77 -5.31 -1.63
C LYS A 100 -14.14 -5.80 -0.23
N THR A 101 -13.14 -6.04 0.62
CA THR A 101 -13.33 -6.51 1.99
C THR A 101 -13.09 -5.38 2.98
N GLU A 102 -13.71 -5.45 4.16
CA GLU A 102 -13.50 -4.44 5.20
C GLU A 102 -12.03 -4.40 5.67
N ALA A 103 -11.35 -5.53 5.70
CA ALA A 103 -9.93 -5.58 6.02
C ALA A 103 -9.08 -4.83 4.97
N ALA A 104 -9.35 -5.02 3.67
CA ALA A 104 -8.66 -4.30 2.61
C ALA A 104 -8.98 -2.80 2.61
N ARG A 105 -10.24 -2.43 2.87
CA ARG A 105 -10.64 -1.02 3.08
C ARG A 105 -9.87 -0.38 4.22
N LYS A 106 -9.70 -1.11 5.33
CA LYS A 106 -8.93 -0.67 6.49
C LYS A 106 -7.46 -0.46 6.16
N ILE A 107 -6.84 -1.37 5.41
CA ILE A 107 -5.44 -1.22 4.94
C ILE A 107 -5.29 0.00 4.02
N CYS A 108 -6.23 0.20 3.09
CA CYS A 108 -6.27 1.39 2.23
C CYS A 108 -6.33 2.68 3.06
N PHE A 109 -7.24 2.73 4.04
CA PHE A 109 -7.38 3.87 4.94
C PHE A 109 -6.11 4.13 5.76
N ILE A 110 -5.51 3.09 6.34
CA ILE A 110 -4.26 3.20 7.12
C ILE A 110 -3.15 3.81 6.27
N LEU A 111 -2.94 3.30 5.05
CA LEU A 111 -1.90 3.84 4.17
C LEU A 111 -2.10 5.34 3.89
N LEU A 112 -3.32 5.74 3.51
CA LEU A 112 -3.64 7.14 3.23
C LEU A 112 -3.47 8.02 4.47
N ASP A 113 -3.88 7.53 5.63
CA ASP A 113 -3.85 8.28 6.89
C ASP A 113 -2.41 8.46 7.39
N GLU A 114 -1.58 7.43 7.38
CA GLU A 114 -0.18 7.53 7.77
C GLU A 114 0.64 8.35 6.76
N PHE A 115 0.32 8.26 5.46
CA PHE A 115 0.96 9.11 4.46
C PHE A 115 0.56 10.59 4.64
N GLU A 116 -0.70 10.89 4.95
CA GLU A 116 -1.15 12.25 5.22
C GLU A 116 -0.47 12.86 6.45
N LYS A 117 -0.18 12.06 7.48
CA LYS A 117 0.50 12.46 8.72
C LYS A 117 2.01 12.59 8.58
N SER A 118 2.61 11.98 7.57
CA SER A 118 4.06 12.00 7.36
C SER A 118 4.59 13.42 7.15
N GLY A 119 5.89 13.63 7.34
CA GLY A 119 6.52 14.95 7.23
C GLY A 119 6.39 15.59 5.84
N ASP A 120 6.53 16.89 5.74
CA ASP A 120 6.30 17.67 4.50
C ASP A 120 7.25 17.27 3.35
N LEU A 121 8.42 16.75 3.66
CA LEU A 121 9.41 16.28 2.68
C LEU A 121 9.23 14.81 2.29
N VAL A 122 8.20 14.13 2.81
CA VAL A 122 7.87 12.74 2.46
C VAL A 122 7.00 12.74 1.21
N TYR A 123 7.51 12.15 0.12
CA TYR A 123 6.86 12.08 -1.18
C TYR A 123 6.89 10.67 -1.81
N LYS A 124 7.34 9.68 -1.05
CA LYS A 124 7.33 8.26 -1.42
C LYS A 124 6.66 7.41 -0.34
N PRO A 125 6.12 6.24 -0.69
CA PRO A 125 5.97 5.67 -2.03
C PRO A 125 5.05 6.52 -2.92
N ASN A 126 5.17 6.38 -4.24
CA ASN A 126 4.13 6.87 -5.14
C ASN A 126 2.85 6.08 -4.88
N ILE A 127 1.74 6.74 -4.62
CA ILE A 127 0.45 6.11 -4.40
C ILE A 127 -0.47 6.45 -5.58
N VAL A 128 -1.06 5.42 -6.18
CA VAL A 128 -2.04 5.54 -7.25
C VAL A 128 -3.39 5.06 -6.73
N PHE A 129 -4.35 5.96 -6.66
CA PHE A 129 -5.72 5.62 -6.27
C PHE A 129 -6.54 5.30 -7.52
N LYS A 130 -7.02 4.07 -7.62
CA LYS A 130 -7.87 3.59 -8.70
C LYS A 130 -9.31 4.06 -8.49
N VAL A 131 -9.88 4.77 -9.47
CA VAL A 131 -11.26 5.26 -9.44
C VAL A 131 -12.10 4.47 -10.44
N CYS A 132 -13.18 3.85 -9.95
CA CYS A 132 -14.06 3.01 -10.74
C CYS A 132 -15.53 3.25 -10.36
N GLY A 133 -16.41 3.43 -11.35
CA GLY A 133 -17.85 3.51 -11.14
C GLY A 133 -18.41 2.20 -10.56
N GLY A 134 -19.33 2.33 -9.59
CA GLY A 134 -19.86 1.20 -8.83
C GLY A 134 -18.95 0.67 -7.72
N VAL A 135 -17.77 1.28 -7.52
CA VAL A 135 -16.84 0.92 -6.44
C VAL A 135 -16.55 2.10 -5.51
N ASN A 136 -16.13 3.25 -6.05
CA ASN A 136 -15.70 4.38 -5.22
C ASN A 136 -15.90 5.76 -5.86
N ARG A 137 -16.45 5.83 -7.09
CA ARG A 137 -16.57 7.10 -7.83
C ARG A 137 -17.77 7.95 -7.41
N HIS A 138 -18.90 7.31 -7.09
CA HIS A 138 -20.16 7.95 -6.79
C HIS A 138 -20.47 7.88 -5.29
N GLU A 139 -21.29 8.81 -4.78
CA GLU A 139 -21.64 8.89 -3.35
C GLU A 139 -22.32 7.62 -2.82
N THR A 140 -22.98 6.86 -3.69
CA THR A 140 -23.64 5.60 -3.35
C THR A 140 -22.70 4.40 -3.36
N ASP A 141 -21.48 4.56 -3.83
CA ASP A 141 -20.51 3.46 -3.94
C ASP A 141 -19.92 3.11 -2.58
N GLN A 142 -19.64 1.82 -2.36
CA GLN A 142 -19.16 1.28 -1.09
C GLN A 142 -17.88 1.98 -0.56
N ASN A 143 -16.97 2.36 -1.45
CA ASN A 143 -15.66 2.93 -1.11
C ASN A 143 -15.60 4.44 -1.37
N PHE A 144 -16.74 5.14 -1.46
CA PHE A 144 -16.74 6.58 -1.69
C PHE A 144 -16.06 7.37 -0.55
N ASP A 145 -16.15 6.86 0.69
CA ASP A 145 -15.45 7.41 1.85
C ASP A 145 -13.92 7.34 1.70
N LEU A 146 -13.39 6.24 1.16
CA LEU A 146 -11.96 6.10 0.83
C LEU A 146 -11.53 7.06 -0.28
N TYR A 147 -12.39 7.27 -1.29
CA TYR A 147 -12.15 8.25 -2.34
C TYR A 147 -12.07 9.67 -1.76
N LYS A 148 -13.02 10.05 -0.89
CA LYS A 148 -12.94 11.34 -0.17
C LYS A 148 -11.67 11.47 0.67
N LYS A 149 -11.30 10.42 1.41
CA LYS A 149 -10.04 10.41 2.18
C LYS A 149 -8.82 10.61 1.28
N SER A 150 -8.80 9.96 0.11
CA SER A 150 -7.70 10.11 -0.86
C SER A 150 -7.59 11.56 -1.37
N LEU A 151 -8.73 12.22 -1.65
CA LEU A 151 -8.76 13.61 -2.08
C LEU A 151 -8.21 14.57 -1.01
N LEU A 152 -8.57 14.34 0.27
CA LEU A 152 -8.02 15.11 1.38
C LEU A 152 -6.50 14.93 1.51
N CYS A 153 -6.02 13.69 1.35
CA CYS A 153 -4.60 13.39 1.33
C CYS A 153 -3.90 14.12 0.17
N THR A 154 -4.47 14.07 -1.05
CA THR A 154 -3.92 14.78 -2.21
C THR A 154 -3.90 16.29 -2.02
N ALA A 155 -4.91 16.87 -1.39
CA ALA A 155 -4.96 18.30 -1.11
C ALA A 155 -3.81 18.77 -0.19
N LYS A 156 -3.31 17.90 0.68
CA LYS A 156 -2.20 18.19 1.61
C LYS A 156 -0.83 17.82 1.04
N LYS A 157 -0.74 16.69 0.33
CA LYS A 157 0.52 16.02 -0.03
C LYS A 157 0.77 15.94 -1.53
N MET A 158 -0.18 16.35 -2.38
CA MET A 158 -0.17 16.14 -3.83
C MET A 158 -0.12 14.65 -4.26
N ILE A 159 -0.35 13.74 -3.32
CA ILE A 159 -0.41 12.27 -3.48
C ILE A 159 -1.62 11.78 -2.67
N PRO A 160 -2.39 10.80 -3.17
CA PRO A 160 -2.20 9.97 -4.37
C PRO A 160 -2.49 10.68 -5.69
N THR A 161 -1.94 10.12 -6.79
CA THR A 161 -2.41 10.35 -8.16
C THR A 161 -3.58 9.41 -8.49
N TYR A 162 -4.33 9.69 -9.57
CA TYR A 162 -5.56 8.94 -9.84
C TYR A 162 -5.50 8.20 -11.17
N LEU A 163 -5.95 6.93 -11.15
CA LEU A 163 -6.16 6.10 -12.35
C LEU A 163 -7.65 5.89 -12.56
N LEU A 164 -8.20 6.43 -13.66
CA LEU A 164 -9.61 6.28 -14.02
C LEU A 164 -9.83 4.95 -14.74
N CYS A 165 -10.30 3.94 -14.01
CA CYS A 165 -10.48 2.58 -14.53
C CYS A 165 -11.66 2.44 -15.51
N ASP A 166 -12.59 3.39 -15.51
CA ASP A 166 -13.73 3.39 -16.46
C ASP A 166 -13.35 3.86 -17.87
N SER A 167 -12.18 4.47 -18.04
CA SER A 167 -11.70 4.91 -19.35
C SER A 167 -11.31 3.71 -20.23
N ALA A 168 -11.58 3.80 -21.53
CA ALA A 168 -11.32 2.68 -22.46
C ALA A 168 -9.88 2.12 -22.39
N PRO A 169 -8.82 2.94 -22.30
CA PRO A 169 -7.45 2.43 -22.18
C PRO A 169 -7.16 1.72 -20.85
N ASN A 170 -7.94 1.94 -19.80
CA ASN A 170 -7.66 1.48 -18.43
C ASN A 170 -8.60 0.37 -17.94
N LYS A 171 -9.50 -0.14 -18.80
CA LYS A 171 -10.50 -1.14 -18.39
C LYS A 171 -9.94 -2.47 -17.88
N ASN A 172 -8.69 -2.77 -18.19
CA ASN A 172 -8.05 -4.04 -17.87
C ASN A 172 -6.87 -3.89 -16.86
N VAL A 173 -6.82 -2.79 -16.14
CA VAL A 173 -5.75 -2.50 -15.20
C VAL A 173 -6.12 -2.86 -13.75
#